data_d92270f2e9d0d1aa0bdef5ea17912511
#
_entry.id   d92270f2e9d0d1aa0bdef5ea17912511
#
_cell.length_a   1.000
_cell.length_b   1.000
_cell.length_c   1.000
_cell.angle_alpha   90.00
_cell.angle_beta   90.00
_cell.angle_gamma   90.00
#
_symmetry.space_group_name_H-M   'P 1'
#
loop_
_entity.id
_entity.type
_entity.pdbx_description
1 polymer ?
#
loop_
_entity_poly.entity_id
_entity_poly.type
_entity_poly.pdbx_seq_one_letter_code
_entity_poly.pdbx_strand_id
1 'polypeptide(L)'
;TSSCAPKTFSNLLTWPRPADLICRADIRSYNIYTASKVGEEFELYVKNVRDTFFLDNNLPSFARCYKIAAVDRAGNVSELSDSICFDNCPYYELPNVFTPNGDGKNERFRAFGDRAVDEGEDAEVLLEIRRRCARFVEKVNFTVSNRWGKEVYSYESGGERTIYIDWDGRDNSGKEL
;
A
#
# COMPACT_ATOMS: atom_id res chain seq x y z
N THR A 1 3.93 3.20 15.43
CA THR A 1 4.73 2.38 14.52
C THR A 1 4.91 3.14 13.25
N SER A 2 6.15 3.50 12.94
CA SER A 2 6.51 4.26 11.76
C SER A 2 6.02 3.55 10.49
N SER A 3 5.05 4.13 9.84
CA SER A 3 4.40 3.65 8.63
C SER A 3 5.27 3.72 7.37
N CYS A 4 6.47 4.24 7.48
CA CYS A 4 7.43 4.36 6.39
C CYS A 4 8.37 3.13 6.23
N ALA A 5 8.11 2.05 6.96
CA ALA A 5 8.81 0.77 6.79
C ALA A 5 8.23 0.02 5.57
N PRO A 6 8.71 -1.08 5.16
CA PRO A 6 9.91 -1.41 4.44
C PRO A 6 9.76 -1.33 2.89
N LYS A 7 10.85 -1.51 2.15
CA LYS A 7 10.88 -1.58 0.66
C LYS A 7 10.24 -2.85 0.09
N THR A 8 9.92 -3.85 0.92
CA THR A 8 9.37 -5.13 0.52
C THR A 8 8.18 -5.49 1.40
N PHE A 9 7.23 -6.18 0.81
CA PHE A 9 5.99 -6.60 1.44
C PHE A 9 5.92 -8.12 1.52
N SER A 10 4.97 -8.64 2.30
CA SER A 10 4.72 -10.07 2.38
C SER A 10 3.24 -10.37 2.53
N ASN A 11 2.78 -11.43 1.89
CA ASN A 11 1.44 -11.97 2.00
C ASN A 11 1.50 -13.32 2.72
N LEU A 12 0.76 -13.44 3.82
CA LEU A 12 0.62 -14.72 4.53
C LEU A 12 -0.68 -15.41 4.08
N LEU A 13 -0.51 -16.57 3.48
CA LEU A 13 -1.62 -17.47 3.11
C LEU A 13 -1.76 -18.52 4.20
N THR A 14 -3.00 -18.81 4.59
CA THR A 14 -3.33 -19.91 5.49
C THR A 14 -4.57 -20.63 4.98
N TRP A 15 -4.60 -21.95 5.10
CA TRP A 15 -5.74 -22.77 4.69
C TRP A 15 -5.98 -23.93 5.63
N PRO A 16 -7.24 -24.33 5.81
CA PRO A 16 -7.57 -25.49 6.63
C PRO A 16 -7.18 -26.79 5.91
N ARG A 17 -6.91 -27.82 6.69
CA ARG A 17 -6.88 -29.16 6.15
C ARG A 17 -8.31 -29.66 5.88
N PRO A 18 -8.53 -30.55 4.89
CA PRO A 18 -9.85 -31.17 4.69
C PRO A 18 -10.39 -31.76 5.97
N ALA A 19 -11.71 -31.63 6.18
CA ALA A 19 -12.39 -32.20 7.33
C ALA A 19 -12.46 -33.74 7.22
N ASP A 20 -12.58 -34.26 6.01
CA ASP A 20 -12.57 -35.70 5.76
C ASP A 20 -11.20 -36.33 6.07
N LEU A 21 -11.20 -37.34 6.94
CA LEU A 21 -9.98 -37.98 7.41
C LEU A 21 -9.26 -38.79 6.34
N ILE A 22 -9.99 -39.36 5.38
CA ILE A 22 -9.41 -40.15 4.29
C ILE A 22 -8.70 -39.23 3.33
N CYS A 23 -9.36 -38.16 2.87
CA CYS A 23 -8.75 -37.15 2.01
C CYS A 23 -7.55 -36.50 2.70
N ARG A 24 -7.71 -36.18 3.99
CA ARG A 24 -6.63 -35.56 4.78
C ARG A 24 -5.40 -36.47 4.89
N ALA A 25 -5.57 -37.76 5.02
CA ALA A 25 -4.47 -38.73 5.17
C ALA A 25 -3.71 -38.93 3.85
N ASP A 26 -4.35 -38.68 2.72
CA ASP A 26 -3.77 -38.85 1.39
C ASP A 26 -3.03 -37.63 0.86
N ILE A 27 -3.31 -36.44 1.39
CA ILE A 27 -2.60 -35.23 0.98
C ILE A 27 -1.14 -35.34 1.36
N ARG A 28 -0.28 -35.17 0.35
CA ARG A 28 1.19 -35.08 0.50
C ARG A 28 1.68 -33.65 0.63
N SER A 29 1.13 -32.73 -0.17
CA SER A 29 1.57 -31.34 -0.25
C SER A 29 0.53 -30.47 -0.95
N TYR A 30 0.84 -29.18 -1.08
CA TYR A 30 0.03 -28.21 -1.81
C TYR A 30 0.89 -27.49 -2.85
N ASN A 31 0.29 -27.15 -3.98
CA ASN A 31 0.86 -26.27 -4.97
C ASN A 31 0.17 -24.91 -4.89
N ILE A 32 0.93 -23.85 -4.98
CA ILE A 32 0.44 -22.47 -4.96
C ILE A 32 0.55 -21.89 -6.35
N TYR A 33 -0.52 -21.26 -6.80
CA TYR A 33 -0.63 -20.60 -8.09
C TYR A 33 -0.87 -19.09 -7.85
N THR A 34 -0.32 -18.24 -8.71
CA THR A 34 -0.48 -16.79 -8.59
C THR A 34 -0.92 -16.16 -9.90
N ALA A 35 -1.63 -15.02 -9.77
CA ALA A 35 -1.90 -14.09 -10.84
C ALA A 35 -1.65 -12.66 -10.35
N SER A 36 -1.27 -11.74 -11.22
CA SER A 36 -0.99 -10.36 -10.85
C SER A 36 -2.24 -9.57 -10.54
N LYS A 37 -3.36 -9.93 -11.17
CA LYS A 37 -4.66 -9.27 -11.02
C LYS A 37 -5.81 -10.26 -11.06
N VAL A 38 -6.96 -9.81 -10.59
CA VAL A 38 -8.23 -10.55 -10.71
C VAL A 38 -8.58 -10.74 -12.20
N GLY A 39 -8.89 -11.98 -12.58
CA GLY A 39 -9.29 -12.35 -13.95
C GLY A 39 -8.13 -12.72 -14.89
N GLU A 40 -6.90 -12.61 -14.45
CA GLU A 40 -5.75 -13.14 -15.18
C GLU A 40 -5.59 -14.66 -14.96
N GLU A 41 -4.87 -15.31 -15.86
CA GLU A 41 -4.54 -16.73 -15.77
C GLU A 41 -3.60 -16.97 -14.59
N PHE A 42 -3.89 -18.04 -13.83
CA PHE A 42 -3.08 -18.43 -12.68
C PHE A 42 -1.94 -19.33 -13.11
N GLU A 43 -0.73 -18.87 -12.85
CA GLU A 43 0.48 -19.63 -13.11
C GLU A 43 0.97 -20.34 -11.84
N LEU A 44 1.56 -21.50 -12.01
CA LEU A 44 2.16 -22.26 -10.92
C LEU A 44 3.38 -21.51 -10.36
N TYR A 45 3.31 -21.14 -9.09
CA TYR A 45 4.32 -20.34 -8.42
C TYR A 45 5.23 -21.18 -7.50
N VAL A 46 4.64 -21.95 -6.59
CA VAL A 46 5.39 -22.79 -5.65
C VAL A 46 4.81 -24.19 -5.62
N LYS A 47 5.68 -25.20 -5.64
CA LYS A 47 5.32 -26.63 -5.55
C LYS A 47 5.67 -27.21 -4.19
N ASN A 48 4.95 -28.24 -3.80
CA ASN A 48 5.28 -29.14 -2.69
C ASN A 48 5.34 -28.44 -1.31
N VAL A 49 4.50 -27.43 -1.05
CA VAL A 49 4.32 -26.87 0.29
C VAL A 49 3.68 -27.93 1.19
N ARG A 50 4.34 -28.28 2.28
CA ARG A 50 3.84 -29.35 3.20
C ARG A 50 3.00 -28.79 4.34
N ASP A 51 3.18 -27.53 4.65
CA ASP A 51 2.44 -26.81 5.68
C ASP A 51 1.08 -26.33 5.15
N THR A 52 0.22 -25.92 6.05
CA THR A 52 -1.06 -25.27 5.74
C THR A 52 -0.96 -23.75 5.79
N PHE A 53 0.23 -23.26 5.63
CA PHE A 53 0.52 -21.85 5.45
C PHE A 53 1.68 -21.64 4.48
N PHE A 54 1.72 -20.46 3.88
CA PHE A 54 2.81 -20.02 3.03
C PHE A 54 2.99 -18.51 3.20
N LEU A 55 4.22 -18.09 3.43
CA LEU A 55 4.61 -16.70 3.54
C LEU A 55 5.33 -16.28 2.26
N ASP A 56 4.66 -15.50 1.43
CA ASP A 56 5.22 -14.92 0.21
C ASP A 56 5.95 -13.61 0.56
N ASN A 57 7.27 -13.64 0.53
CA ASN A 57 8.14 -12.59 1.02
C ASN A 57 8.76 -11.77 -0.11
N ASN A 58 9.32 -10.61 0.25
CA ASN A 58 10.10 -9.74 -0.63
C ASN A 58 9.31 -9.25 -1.85
N LEU A 59 8.01 -9.10 -1.71
CA LEU A 59 7.14 -8.60 -2.76
C LEU A 59 7.37 -7.09 -2.96
N PRO A 60 7.33 -6.60 -4.20
CA PRO A 60 7.34 -5.15 -4.48
C PRO A 60 6.02 -4.48 -4.13
N SER A 61 4.94 -5.26 -3.95
CA SER A 61 3.56 -4.84 -3.76
C SER A 61 2.77 -5.94 -3.07
N PHE A 62 1.72 -5.60 -2.32
CA PHE A 62 0.78 -6.59 -1.79
C PHE A 62 -0.13 -7.17 -2.88
N ALA A 63 -0.39 -6.40 -3.97
CA ALA A 63 -1.33 -6.76 -5.01
C ALA A 63 -0.91 -8.05 -5.72
N ARG A 64 -1.60 -9.14 -5.40
CA ARG A 64 -1.42 -10.47 -5.98
C ARG A 64 -2.59 -11.36 -5.62
N CYS A 65 -3.00 -12.19 -6.56
CA CYS A 65 -4.01 -13.22 -6.34
C CYS A 65 -3.37 -14.60 -6.20
N TYR A 66 -3.98 -15.46 -5.39
CA TYR A 66 -3.50 -16.81 -5.13
C TYR A 66 -4.63 -17.82 -5.25
N LYS A 67 -4.27 -19.03 -5.72
CA LYS A 67 -5.06 -20.25 -5.63
C LYS A 67 -4.18 -21.40 -5.16
N ILE A 68 -4.78 -22.41 -4.58
CA ILE A 68 -4.09 -23.57 -4.03
C ILE A 68 -4.70 -24.83 -4.62
N ALA A 69 -3.86 -25.81 -4.91
CA ALA A 69 -4.27 -27.17 -5.21
C ALA A 69 -3.58 -28.15 -4.28
N ALA A 70 -4.32 -29.16 -3.80
CA ALA A 70 -3.74 -30.27 -3.05
C ALA A 70 -3.09 -31.28 -3.98
N VAL A 71 -2.02 -31.91 -3.52
CA VAL A 71 -1.33 -33.00 -4.22
C VAL A 71 -1.37 -34.23 -3.32
N ASP A 72 -1.88 -35.32 -3.84
CA ASP A 72 -1.97 -36.61 -3.12
C ASP A 72 -0.63 -37.36 -3.13
N ARG A 73 -0.61 -38.51 -2.48
CA ARG A 73 0.60 -39.35 -2.43
C ARG A 73 0.92 -40.04 -3.77
N ALA A 74 -0.06 -40.22 -4.64
CA ALA A 74 0.13 -40.73 -5.99
C ALA A 74 0.65 -39.65 -6.97
N GLY A 75 0.58 -38.38 -6.59
CA GLY A 75 1.02 -37.23 -7.40
C GLY A 75 -0.12 -36.60 -8.20
N ASN A 76 -1.38 -36.99 -7.98
CA ASN A 76 -2.51 -36.30 -8.61
C ASN A 76 -2.70 -34.92 -7.97
N VAL A 77 -3.12 -33.97 -8.78
CA VAL A 77 -3.37 -32.58 -8.37
C VAL A 77 -4.87 -32.31 -8.39
N SER A 78 -5.41 -31.76 -7.32
CA SER A 78 -6.82 -31.39 -7.22
C SER A 78 -7.16 -30.21 -8.15
N GLU A 79 -8.45 -29.92 -8.27
CA GLU A 79 -8.89 -28.63 -8.81
C GLU A 79 -8.33 -27.48 -7.96
N LEU A 80 -8.23 -26.31 -8.59
CA LEU A 80 -7.79 -25.09 -7.90
C LEU A 80 -8.88 -24.60 -6.93
N SER A 81 -8.46 -24.11 -5.78
CA SER A 81 -9.35 -23.42 -4.83
C SER A 81 -9.96 -22.17 -5.43
N ASP A 82 -10.92 -21.58 -4.73
CA ASP A 82 -11.30 -20.19 -4.95
C ASP A 82 -10.09 -19.28 -4.83
N SER A 83 -10.14 -18.14 -5.53
CA SER A 83 -9.05 -17.16 -5.49
C SER A 83 -9.16 -16.27 -4.26
N ILE A 84 -8.03 -16.02 -3.61
CA ILE A 84 -7.86 -14.93 -2.67
C ILE A 84 -6.92 -13.89 -3.26
N CYS A 85 -7.33 -12.62 -3.23
CA CYS A 85 -6.52 -11.53 -3.75
C CYS A 85 -6.21 -10.53 -2.65
N PHE A 86 -4.96 -10.11 -2.60
CA PHE A 86 -4.50 -8.97 -1.82
C PHE A 86 -4.39 -7.76 -2.74
N ASP A 87 -4.60 -6.58 -2.18
CA ASP A 87 -4.46 -5.32 -2.89
C ASP A 87 -3.65 -4.34 -2.07
N ASN A 88 -3.13 -3.31 -2.75
CA ASN A 88 -2.40 -2.25 -2.11
C ASN A 88 -3.36 -1.28 -1.42
N CYS A 89 -3.06 -0.94 -0.16
CA CYS A 89 -3.73 0.16 0.51
C CYS A 89 -2.89 1.42 0.33
N PRO A 90 -3.41 2.48 -0.32
CA PRO A 90 -2.69 3.74 -0.41
C PRO A 90 -2.52 4.33 0.99
N TYR A 91 -1.33 4.84 1.26
CA TYR A 91 -1.04 5.55 2.50
C TYR A 91 -0.60 6.97 2.19
N TYR A 92 -1.27 7.92 2.81
CA TYR A 92 -0.99 9.35 2.68
C TYR A 92 -1.41 10.06 3.97
N GLU A 93 -0.49 10.79 4.57
CA GLU A 93 -0.71 11.48 5.84
C GLU A 93 -0.81 12.99 5.59
N LEU A 94 -1.82 13.60 6.20
CA LEU A 94 -1.99 15.06 6.20
C LEU A 94 -1.87 15.57 7.63
N PRO A 95 -1.40 16.82 7.82
CA PRO A 95 -1.36 17.43 9.14
C PRO A 95 -2.79 17.67 9.65
N ASN A 96 -2.97 17.57 10.96
CA ASN A 96 -4.22 17.90 11.63
C ASN A 96 -4.22 19.32 12.21
N VAL A 97 -3.10 20.04 12.08
CA VAL A 97 -2.92 21.41 12.55
C VAL A 97 -2.22 22.23 11.47
N PHE A 98 -2.70 23.42 11.23
CA PHE A 98 -2.16 24.40 10.31
C PHE A 98 -2.38 25.80 10.90
N THR A 99 -1.31 26.53 11.17
CA THR A 99 -1.33 27.84 11.84
C THR A 99 -0.30 28.77 11.23
N PRO A 100 -0.58 29.40 10.06
CA PRO A 100 0.35 30.30 9.39
C PRO A 100 0.39 31.66 10.11
N ASN A 101 1.03 31.72 11.28
CA ASN A 101 1.09 32.88 12.16
C ASN A 101 2.51 33.48 12.31
N GLY A 102 3.50 32.89 11.61
CA GLY A 102 4.88 33.37 11.61
C GLY A 102 5.70 32.95 12.84
N ASP A 103 5.25 31.98 13.63
CA ASP A 103 5.98 31.46 14.79
C ASP A 103 6.97 30.32 14.47
N GLY A 104 7.04 29.93 13.18
CA GLY A 104 7.91 28.87 12.68
C GLY A 104 7.36 27.46 12.88
N LYS A 105 6.12 27.31 13.37
CA LYS A 105 5.48 26.00 13.60
C LYS A 105 4.19 25.90 12.80
N ASN A 106 4.02 24.76 12.11
CA ASN A 106 2.81 24.48 11.30
C ASN A 106 2.44 25.61 10.32
N GLU A 107 3.44 26.33 9.83
CA GLU A 107 3.28 27.45 8.88
C GLU A 107 2.82 26.99 7.50
N ARG A 108 2.96 25.70 7.21
CA ARG A 108 2.59 25.11 5.94
C ARG A 108 1.78 23.83 6.14
N PHE A 109 0.75 23.68 5.32
CA PHE A 109 -0.02 22.45 5.26
C PHE A 109 0.69 21.45 4.34
N ARG A 110 1.54 20.60 4.93
CA ARG A 110 2.40 19.67 4.19
C ARG A 110 1.99 18.23 4.38
N ALA A 111 1.98 17.47 3.30
CA ALA A 111 1.92 16.03 3.40
C ALA A 111 3.09 15.48 4.23
N PHE A 112 2.77 14.59 5.19
CA PHE A 112 3.70 13.99 6.17
C PHE A 112 4.28 14.96 7.21
N GLY A 113 3.71 16.17 7.31
CA GLY A 113 4.02 17.16 8.35
C GLY A 113 5.42 17.76 8.28
N ASP A 114 5.72 18.60 9.28
CA ASP A 114 7.02 19.26 9.42
C ASP A 114 8.08 18.41 10.13
N ARG A 115 7.72 17.20 10.60
CA ARG A 115 8.62 16.31 11.37
C ARG A 115 9.96 16.03 10.71
N ALA A 116 10.01 16.19 9.41
CA ALA A 116 11.20 15.97 8.63
C ALA A 116 12.10 17.23 8.54
N VAL A 117 11.58 18.40 8.87
CA VAL A 117 12.31 19.68 8.78
C VAL A 117 12.95 20.07 10.10
N ASP A 118 12.33 19.67 11.23
CA ASP A 118 12.78 20.01 12.59
C ASP A 118 14.06 19.27 13.04
N GLU A 119 14.47 18.22 12.34
CA GLU A 119 15.61 17.38 12.72
C GLU A 119 16.91 17.69 11.97
N GLY A 120 16.93 18.72 11.13
CA GLY A 120 18.15 19.16 10.44
C GLY A 120 18.72 18.18 9.42
N GLU A 121 17.89 17.28 8.91
CA GLU A 121 18.28 16.33 7.87
C GLU A 121 18.35 16.99 6.48
N ASP A 122 19.24 16.47 5.64
CA ASP A 122 19.42 16.94 4.27
C ASP A 122 18.14 16.77 3.43
N ALA A 123 17.86 17.70 2.53
CA ALA A 123 16.67 17.71 1.68
C ALA A 123 16.48 16.41 0.86
N GLU A 124 17.56 15.73 0.51
CA GLU A 124 17.52 14.41 -0.17
C GLU A 124 16.99 13.29 0.75
N VAL A 125 17.40 13.28 2.00
CA VAL A 125 16.92 12.31 3.01
C VAL A 125 15.42 12.51 3.25
N LEU A 126 14.97 13.75 3.34
CA LEU A 126 13.56 14.12 3.48
C LEU A 126 12.72 13.68 2.27
N LEU A 127 13.24 13.86 1.07
CA LEU A 127 12.57 13.44 -0.15
C LEU A 127 12.47 11.90 -0.22
N GLU A 128 13.50 11.20 0.22
CA GLU A 128 13.50 9.73 0.28
C GLU A 128 12.51 9.22 1.32
N ILE A 129 12.41 9.84 2.51
CA ILE A 129 11.42 9.53 3.55
C ILE A 129 10.01 9.74 3.00
N ARG A 130 9.72 10.87 2.37
CA ARG A 130 8.43 11.16 1.75
C ARG A 130 8.06 10.14 0.68
N ARG A 131 8.99 9.77 -0.20
CA ARG A 131 8.77 8.74 -1.23
C ARG A 131 8.44 7.37 -0.65
N ARG A 132 8.99 7.04 0.52
CA ARG A 132 8.67 5.79 1.23
C ARG A 132 7.30 5.85 1.91
N CYS A 133 6.91 7.02 2.38
CA CYS A 133 5.67 7.19 3.13
C CYS A 133 4.44 7.24 2.23
N ALA A 134 4.48 7.97 1.11
CA ALA A 134 3.38 8.04 0.14
C ALA A 134 3.32 6.79 -0.74
N ARG A 135 3.01 5.63 -0.15
CA ARG A 135 2.98 4.37 -0.89
C ARG A 135 1.68 4.19 -1.64
N PHE A 136 1.78 3.73 -2.90
CA PHE A 136 0.66 3.41 -3.77
C PHE A 136 -0.30 4.57 -4.05
N VAL A 137 0.18 5.81 -3.90
CA VAL A 137 -0.55 7.02 -4.27
C VAL A 137 -0.08 7.46 -5.65
N GLU A 138 -0.98 7.43 -6.62
CA GLU A 138 -0.69 7.81 -8.01
C GLU A 138 -1.02 9.28 -8.26
N LYS A 139 -2.11 9.75 -7.65
CA LYS A 139 -2.63 11.09 -7.86
C LYS A 139 -3.22 11.67 -6.58
N VAL A 140 -3.06 12.96 -6.41
CA VAL A 140 -3.62 13.73 -5.29
C VAL A 140 -4.39 14.92 -5.84
N ASN A 141 -5.64 15.08 -5.40
CA ASN A 141 -6.44 16.27 -5.58
C ASN A 141 -6.65 16.90 -4.21
N PHE A 142 -6.27 18.16 -4.05
CA PHE A 142 -6.41 18.90 -2.81
C PHE A 142 -7.15 20.20 -3.08
N THR A 143 -8.22 20.43 -2.34
CA THR A 143 -9.08 21.61 -2.47
C THR A 143 -9.31 22.23 -1.11
N VAL A 144 -9.18 23.55 -1.03
CA VAL A 144 -9.53 24.32 0.15
C VAL A 144 -10.74 25.18 -0.16
N SER A 145 -11.73 25.09 0.72
CA SER A 145 -12.94 25.91 0.63
C SER A 145 -13.05 26.82 1.85
N ASN A 146 -13.56 28.03 1.66
CA ASN A 146 -13.87 28.90 2.77
C ASN A 146 -15.14 28.42 3.53
N ARG A 147 -15.49 29.10 4.64
CA ARG A 147 -16.66 28.76 5.48
C ARG A 147 -18.01 28.81 4.76
N TRP A 148 -18.09 29.40 3.58
CA TRP A 148 -19.29 29.43 2.73
C TRP A 148 -19.28 28.38 1.63
N GLY A 149 -18.29 27.47 1.62
CA GLY A 149 -18.17 26.40 0.63
C GLY A 149 -17.58 26.84 -0.71
N LYS A 150 -17.13 28.11 -0.83
CA LYS A 150 -16.46 28.57 -2.06
C LYS A 150 -15.02 28.08 -2.05
N GLU A 151 -14.63 27.42 -3.16
CA GLU A 151 -13.24 27.03 -3.39
C GLU A 151 -12.34 28.27 -3.46
N VAL A 152 -11.25 28.26 -2.72
CA VAL A 152 -10.26 29.33 -2.65
C VAL A 152 -8.87 28.89 -3.10
N TYR A 153 -8.62 27.58 -3.03
CA TYR A 153 -7.37 27.00 -3.50
C TYR A 153 -7.62 25.58 -4.03
N SER A 154 -6.93 25.21 -5.10
CA SER A 154 -6.91 23.84 -5.59
C SER A 154 -5.53 23.44 -6.10
N TYR A 155 -5.21 22.17 -5.88
CA TYR A 155 -3.98 21.53 -6.31
C TYR A 155 -4.30 20.16 -6.86
N GLU A 156 -3.79 19.86 -8.04
CA GLU A 156 -3.87 18.56 -8.67
C GLU A 156 -2.47 18.10 -9.03
N SER A 157 -2.08 16.91 -8.55
CA SER A 157 -0.80 16.31 -8.91
C SER A 157 -0.84 15.77 -10.34
N GLY A 158 0.31 15.79 -11.01
CA GLY A 158 0.47 15.33 -12.41
C GLY A 158 1.33 16.27 -13.24
N GLY A 159 1.88 15.78 -14.33
CA GLY A 159 2.88 16.49 -15.09
C GLY A 159 4.14 16.77 -14.25
N GLU A 160 4.46 18.03 -14.05
CA GLU A 160 5.59 18.46 -13.21
C GLU A 160 5.25 18.57 -11.72
N ARG A 161 3.96 18.50 -11.36
CA ARG A 161 3.51 18.64 -9.98
C ARG A 161 3.60 17.30 -9.23
N THR A 162 4.20 17.33 -8.07
CA THR A 162 4.38 16.16 -7.22
C THR A 162 3.08 15.72 -6.55
N ILE A 163 3.06 14.50 -5.98
CA ILE A 163 1.96 14.05 -5.13
C ILE A 163 2.00 14.68 -3.73
N TYR A 164 3.04 15.42 -3.39
CA TYR A 164 3.23 16.00 -2.05
C TYR A 164 2.64 17.40 -1.97
N ILE A 165 1.53 17.53 -1.24
CA ILE A 165 0.92 18.82 -0.93
C ILE A 165 1.88 19.63 -0.07
N ASP A 166 2.03 20.90 -0.41
CA ASP A 166 2.78 21.89 0.36
C ASP A 166 2.13 23.28 0.17
N TRP A 167 1.13 23.56 1.01
CA TRP A 167 0.31 24.78 0.89
C TRP A 167 0.62 25.76 2.02
N ASP A 168 0.74 27.04 1.68
CA ASP A 168 1.15 28.13 2.57
C ASP A 168 -0.01 29.02 3.08
N GLY A 169 -1.25 28.60 2.88
CA GLY A 169 -2.41 29.37 3.34
C GLY A 169 -2.87 30.47 2.38
N ARG A 170 -2.35 30.50 1.17
CA ARG A 170 -2.74 31.50 0.16
C ARG A 170 -3.70 30.93 -0.86
N ASP A 171 -4.54 31.79 -1.44
CA ASP A 171 -5.39 31.40 -2.55
C ASP A 171 -4.60 31.24 -3.86
N ASN A 172 -5.27 30.80 -4.93
CA ASN A 172 -4.63 30.62 -6.24
C ASN A 172 -4.06 31.93 -6.84
N SER A 173 -4.41 33.10 -6.32
CA SER A 173 -3.87 34.38 -6.71
C SER A 173 -2.67 34.85 -5.85
N GLY A 174 -2.33 34.06 -4.80
CA GLY A 174 -1.27 34.37 -3.84
C GLY A 174 -1.72 35.27 -2.68
N LYS A 175 -3.00 35.53 -2.54
CA LYS A 175 -3.57 36.33 -1.44
C LYS A 175 -3.74 35.45 -0.19
N GLU A 176 -3.39 35.97 0.97
CA GLU A 176 -3.65 35.33 2.27
C GLU A 176 -5.15 35.17 2.52
N LEU A 177 -5.54 33.99 3.08
CA LEU A 177 -6.91 33.61 3.35
C LEU A 177 -7.31 33.86 4.82
#